data_bb1d63f08038ae90df624a11f18a579a
#
_entry.id   bb1d63f08038ae90df624a11f18a579a
#
_cell.length_a   1.000
_cell.length_b   1.000
_cell.length_c   1.000
_cell.angle_alpha   90.00
_cell.angle_beta   90.00
_cell.angle_gamma   90.00
#
_symmetry.space_group_name_H-M   'P 1'
#
loop_
_entity.id
_entity.type
_entity.pdbx_description
1 polymer ?
#
loop_
_entity_poly.entity_id
_entity_poly.type
_entity_poly.pdbx_seq_one_letter_code
_entity_poly.pdbx_strand_id
1 'polypeptide(L)'
;NGLLQSLDPYSSYMSPEIYSEMQTETSGEFGGLGIEVSMESGVVKVISPIDDTPASRAGIKAGDYIVKIEDTQVQGKSLSEAVDLMRGSIGSSIELTVRRVGEKKALTFNIVREIIEIQSVKSDLLEKNIGYIRLTSFNENSSTQIENKIKDLEKNKKVKAYILDLRNNPGGLLSQAIKIADFFLDNGEIVSTKSRKTSENRKWFAKSGDLLNGKTLLVLINYGSASASEIVAGALKDHKRAIILGENSYGKG
;
A
#
# COMPACT_ATOMS: atom_id res chain seq x y z
N ASN A 1 4.67 6.41 -28.39
CA ASN A 1 5.71 6.16 -27.37
C ASN A 1 7.09 6.72 -27.76
N GLY A 2 7.54 6.65 -29.05
CA GLY A 2 8.88 7.10 -29.44
C GLY A 2 9.21 8.58 -29.14
N LEU A 3 8.23 9.49 -29.26
CA LEU A 3 8.43 10.90 -28.97
C LEU A 3 8.70 11.13 -27.46
N LEU A 4 8.01 10.43 -26.58
CA LEU A 4 8.17 10.60 -25.12
C LEU A 4 9.50 10.00 -24.64
N GLN A 5 9.92 8.88 -25.22
CA GLN A 5 11.22 8.26 -24.89
C GLN A 5 12.42 9.14 -25.26
N SER A 6 12.24 10.11 -26.19
CA SER A 6 13.29 11.09 -26.51
C SER A 6 13.41 12.22 -25.49
N LEU A 7 12.48 12.39 -24.59
CA LEU A 7 12.51 13.42 -23.56
C LEU A 7 13.39 12.98 -22.36
N ASP A 8 13.05 11.85 -21.76
CA ASP A 8 13.77 11.23 -20.65
C ASP A 8 13.28 9.79 -20.41
N PRO A 9 14.00 8.97 -19.61
CA PRO A 9 13.60 7.58 -19.33
C PRO A 9 12.29 7.41 -18.56
N TYR A 10 11.77 8.46 -17.96
CA TYR A 10 10.61 8.42 -17.05
C TYR A 10 9.36 9.03 -17.66
N SER A 11 9.48 9.73 -18.81
CA SER A 11 8.33 10.26 -19.53
C SER A 11 7.59 9.15 -20.27
N SER A 12 6.32 8.96 -19.95
CA SER A 12 5.47 7.94 -20.55
C SER A 12 4.05 8.44 -20.79
N TYR A 13 3.38 7.83 -21.75
CA TYR A 13 1.93 7.98 -21.94
C TYR A 13 1.21 6.88 -21.18
N MET A 14 0.18 7.24 -20.45
CA MET A 14 -0.70 6.30 -19.78
C MET A 14 -2.04 6.27 -20.49
N SER A 15 -2.57 5.07 -20.77
CA SER A 15 -3.97 4.92 -21.16
C SER A 15 -4.88 5.33 -20.01
N PRO A 16 -6.17 5.62 -20.24
CA PRO A 16 -7.11 5.93 -19.17
C PRO A 16 -7.13 4.86 -18.06
N GLU A 17 -7.02 3.60 -18.43
CA GLU A 17 -7.00 2.47 -17.50
C GLU A 17 -5.75 2.50 -16.60
N ILE A 18 -4.55 2.60 -17.20
CA ILE A 18 -3.28 2.70 -16.46
C ILE A 18 -3.26 3.94 -15.56
N TYR A 19 -3.83 5.06 -16.04
CA TYR A 19 -3.93 6.28 -15.23
C TYR A 19 -4.85 6.08 -14.02
N SER A 20 -5.99 5.40 -14.19
CA SER A 20 -6.91 5.07 -13.10
C SER A 20 -6.28 4.13 -12.06
N GLU A 21 -5.53 3.11 -12.52
CA GLU A 21 -4.77 2.23 -11.63
C GLU A 21 -3.73 3.02 -10.83
N MET A 22 -2.95 3.87 -11.50
CA MET A 22 -1.96 4.72 -10.83
C MET A 22 -2.60 5.67 -9.81
N GLN A 23 -3.79 6.24 -10.12
CA GLN A 23 -4.53 7.06 -9.17
C GLN A 23 -4.93 6.25 -7.93
N THR A 24 -5.42 5.03 -8.10
CA THR A 24 -5.77 4.10 -7.02
C THR A 24 -4.54 3.74 -6.16
N GLU A 25 -3.42 3.43 -6.79
CA GLU A 25 -2.17 3.15 -6.08
C GLU A 25 -1.67 4.37 -5.29
N THR A 26 -1.81 5.56 -5.87
CA THR A 26 -1.36 6.82 -5.28
C THR A 26 -2.24 7.23 -4.10
N SER A 27 -3.58 7.20 -4.27
CA SER A 27 -4.52 7.49 -3.18
C SER A 27 -4.45 6.42 -2.07
N GLY A 28 -4.16 5.18 -2.44
CA GLY A 28 -4.21 4.05 -1.53
C GLY A 28 -5.64 3.63 -1.19
N GLU A 29 -6.61 4.00 -2.03
CA GLU A 29 -8.03 3.76 -1.83
C GLU A 29 -8.72 3.47 -3.15
N PHE A 30 -9.78 2.68 -3.11
CA PHE A 30 -10.66 2.46 -4.26
C PHE A 30 -12.10 2.20 -3.81
N GLY A 31 -13.04 2.46 -4.71
CA GLY A 31 -14.44 2.08 -4.50
C GLY A 31 -14.62 0.57 -4.74
N GLY A 32 -15.00 -0.16 -3.71
CA GLY A 32 -15.08 -1.61 -3.78
C GLY A 32 -15.90 -2.25 -2.68
N LEU A 33 -15.74 -3.55 -2.52
CA LEU A 33 -16.52 -4.39 -1.62
C LEU A 33 -15.73 -4.84 -0.38
N GLY A 34 -14.38 -4.79 -0.45
CA GLY A 34 -13.51 -5.29 0.62
C GLY A 34 -13.46 -6.82 0.67
N ILE A 35 -13.11 -7.45 -0.45
CA ILE A 35 -13.00 -8.91 -0.56
C ILE A 35 -11.60 -9.26 -1.10
N GLU A 36 -10.91 -10.16 -0.43
CA GLU A 36 -9.73 -10.82 -0.97
C GLU A 36 -10.17 -12.04 -1.77
N VAL A 37 -9.74 -12.12 -3.03
CA VAL A 37 -10.21 -13.14 -3.97
C VAL A 37 -9.06 -13.82 -4.70
N SER A 38 -9.31 -15.04 -5.16
CA SER A 38 -8.42 -15.78 -6.06
C SER A 38 -9.23 -16.44 -7.17
N MET A 39 -8.54 -16.91 -8.20
CA MET A 39 -9.17 -17.74 -9.24
C MET A 39 -8.99 -19.22 -8.89
N GLU A 40 -10.08 -19.96 -8.84
CA GLU A 40 -10.08 -21.41 -8.64
C GLU A 40 -11.03 -22.07 -9.63
N SER A 41 -10.54 -22.96 -10.46
CA SER A 41 -11.33 -23.71 -11.47
C SER A 41 -12.18 -22.80 -12.39
N GLY A 42 -11.65 -21.63 -12.74
CA GLY A 42 -12.30 -20.68 -13.67
C GLY A 42 -13.42 -19.86 -13.06
N VAL A 43 -13.55 -19.85 -11.73
CA VAL A 43 -14.47 -19.00 -10.96
C VAL A 43 -13.71 -18.22 -9.88
N VAL A 44 -14.27 -17.10 -9.46
CA VAL A 44 -13.68 -16.29 -8.39
C VAL A 44 -14.06 -16.87 -7.03
N LYS A 45 -13.05 -17.28 -6.27
CA LYS A 45 -13.20 -17.76 -4.90
C LYS A 45 -12.86 -16.65 -3.91
N VAL A 46 -13.72 -16.43 -2.94
CA VAL A 46 -13.46 -15.55 -1.80
C VAL A 46 -12.45 -16.24 -0.86
N ILE A 47 -11.29 -15.65 -0.71
CA ILE A 47 -10.30 -16.06 0.30
C ILE A 47 -10.80 -15.59 1.66
N SER A 48 -11.08 -14.29 1.78
CA SER A 48 -11.63 -13.68 3.00
C SER A 48 -12.32 -12.35 2.66
N PRO A 49 -13.48 -12.02 3.23
CA PRO A 49 -13.92 -10.65 3.34
C PRO A 49 -13.01 -9.92 4.33
N ILE A 50 -12.72 -8.66 4.06
CA ILE A 50 -12.01 -7.77 5.00
C ILE A 50 -13.01 -7.31 6.06
N ASP A 51 -12.61 -7.35 7.33
CA ASP A 51 -13.48 -6.93 8.44
C ASP A 51 -13.97 -5.49 8.27
N ASP A 52 -15.18 -5.22 8.74
CA ASP A 52 -15.85 -3.91 8.67
C ASP A 52 -16.07 -3.33 7.27
N THR A 53 -15.92 -4.14 6.21
CA THR A 53 -16.19 -3.73 4.83
C THR A 53 -17.62 -4.10 4.38
N PRO A 54 -18.11 -3.54 3.26
CA PRO A 54 -19.44 -3.84 2.73
C PRO A 54 -19.73 -5.33 2.55
N ALA A 55 -18.76 -6.07 2.03
CA ALA A 55 -18.94 -7.51 1.80
C ALA A 55 -19.03 -8.30 3.11
N SER A 56 -18.23 -7.95 4.11
CA SER A 56 -18.28 -8.56 5.44
C SER A 56 -19.64 -8.32 6.09
N ARG A 57 -20.13 -7.06 6.05
CA ARG A 57 -21.45 -6.71 6.59
C ARG A 57 -22.61 -7.34 5.84
N ALA A 58 -22.47 -7.55 4.52
CA ALA A 58 -23.47 -8.25 3.71
C ALA A 58 -23.51 -9.75 3.97
N GLY A 59 -22.50 -10.33 4.65
CA GLY A 59 -22.45 -11.75 4.98
C GLY A 59 -21.78 -12.63 3.93
N ILE A 60 -20.93 -12.07 3.09
CA ILE A 60 -19.97 -12.82 2.26
C ILE A 60 -19.01 -13.54 3.20
N LYS A 61 -18.63 -14.78 2.87
CA LYS A 61 -17.79 -15.64 3.71
C LYS A 61 -16.60 -16.19 2.93
N ALA A 62 -15.53 -16.50 3.66
CA ALA A 62 -14.42 -17.27 3.11
C ALA A 62 -14.92 -18.59 2.51
N GLY A 63 -14.40 -18.95 1.34
CA GLY A 63 -14.81 -20.14 0.61
C GLY A 63 -16.06 -19.97 -0.28
N ASP A 64 -16.67 -18.79 -0.32
CA ASP A 64 -17.72 -18.48 -1.29
C ASP A 64 -17.15 -18.43 -2.71
N TYR A 65 -17.94 -18.85 -3.69
CA TYR A 65 -17.61 -18.74 -5.12
C TYR A 65 -18.52 -17.72 -5.78
N ILE A 66 -17.97 -16.62 -6.25
CA ILE A 66 -18.70 -15.61 -7.01
C ILE A 66 -18.84 -16.14 -8.44
N VAL A 67 -20.08 -16.43 -8.82
CA VAL A 67 -20.39 -17.03 -10.15
C VAL A 67 -20.97 -16.01 -11.12
N LYS A 68 -21.57 -14.92 -10.62
CA LYS A 68 -22.13 -13.85 -11.44
C LYS A 68 -21.94 -12.49 -10.76
N ILE A 69 -21.63 -11.48 -11.52
CA ILE A 69 -21.50 -10.07 -11.11
C ILE A 69 -22.46 -9.27 -11.98
N GLU A 70 -23.47 -8.63 -11.38
CA GLU A 70 -24.59 -8.06 -12.12
C GLU A 70 -25.16 -9.11 -13.09
N ASP A 71 -25.27 -8.79 -14.36
CA ASP A 71 -25.71 -9.71 -15.43
C ASP A 71 -24.57 -10.54 -16.05
N THR A 72 -23.32 -10.34 -15.60
CA THR A 72 -22.14 -10.96 -16.20
C THR A 72 -21.73 -12.24 -15.49
N GLN A 73 -21.66 -13.36 -16.21
CA GLN A 73 -21.09 -14.61 -15.70
C GLN A 73 -19.56 -14.44 -15.51
N VAL A 74 -19.04 -14.93 -14.39
CA VAL A 74 -17.62 -14.86 -14.06
C VAL A 74 -16.81 -15.95 -14.77
N GLN A 75 -17.44 -17.07 -15.09
CA GLN A 75 -16.77 -18.17 -15.74
C GLN A 75 -16.12 -17.76 -17.08
N GLY A 76 -14.84 -18.10 -17.25
CA GLY A 76 -14.08 -17.76 -18.46
C GLY A 76 -13.42 -16.37 -18.45
N LYS A 77 -13.62 -15.58 -17.38
CA LYS A 77 -12.92 -14.30 -17.17
C LYS A 77 -11.63 -14.51 -16.41
N SER A 78 -10.69 -13.61 -16.61
CA SER A 78 -9.51 -13.49 -15.76
C SER A 78 -9.88 -12.91 -14.39
N LEU A 79 -8.99 -13.09 -13.40
CA LEU A 79 -9.18 -12.48 -12.07
C LEU A 79 -9.27 -10.95 -12.17
N SER A 80 -8.42 -10.33 -13.00
CA SER A 80 -8.43 -8.86 -13.18
C SER A 80 -9.77 -8.38 -13.72
N GLU A 81 -10.30 -8.99 -14.78
CA GLU A 81 -11.60 -8.64 -15.35
C GLU A 81 -12.74 -8.78 -14.32
N ALA A 82 -12.71 -9.80 -13.49
CA ALA A 82 -13.70 -9.98 -12.44
C ALA A 82 -13.56 -8.93 -11.34
N VAL A 83 -12.34 -8.58 -10.94
CA VAL A 83 -12.05 -7.52 -9.96
C VAL A 83 -12.50 -6.17 -10.50
N ASP A 84 -12.25 -5.86 -11.77
CA ASP A 84 -12.67 -4.60 -12.39
C ASP A 84 -14.19 -4.45 -12.42
N LEU A 85 -14.93 -5.54 -12.65
CA LEU A 85 -16.39 -5.55 -12.54
C LEU A 85 -16.88 -5.31 -11.11
N MET A 86 -16.14 -5.80 -10.11
CA MET A 86 -16.49 -5.59 -8.69
C MET A 86 -16.16 -4.18 -8.21
N ARG A 87 -15.15 -3.52 -8.78
CA ARG A 87 -14.82 -2.12 -8.51
C ARG A 87 -15.86 -1.18 -9.11
N GLY A 88 -15.89 0.06 -8.67
CA GLY A 88 -16.75 1.09 -9.22
C GLY A 88 -16.88 2.29 -8.31
N SER A 89 -17.74 3.23 -8.70
CA SER A 89 -17.96 4.47 -7.95
C SER A 89 -18.46 4.19 -6.54
N ILE A 90 -17.89 4.89 -5.57
CA ILE A 90 -18.33 4.86 -4.17
C ILE A 90 -19.81 5.22 -4.11
N GLY A 91 -20.58 4.48 -3.30
CA GLY A 91 -22.02 4.64 -3.17
C GLY A 91 -22.85 3.93 -4.26
N SER A 92 -22.22 3.37 -5.30
CA SER A 92 -22.96 2.56 -6.29
C SER A 92 -23.23 1.15 -5.77
N SER A 93 -24.40 0.61 -6.09
CA SER A 93 -24.77 -0.78 -5.75
C SER A 93 -24.19 -1.76 -6.76
N ILE A 94 -24.00 -2.99 -6.32
CA ILE A 94 -23.63 -4.13 -7.15
C ILE A 94 -24.34 -5.39 -6.64
N GLU A 95 -24.82 -6.22 -7.56
CA GLU A 95 -25.38 -7.52 -7.25
C GLU A 95 -24.34 -8.63 -7.48
N LEU A 96 -24.07 -9.45 -6.46
CA LEU A 96 -23.24 -10.64 -6.56
C LEU A 96 -24.09 -11.90 -6.41
N THR A 97 -23.96 -12.83 -7.34
CA THR A 97 -24.49 -14.19 -7.18
C THR A 97 -23.36 -15.12 -6.74
N VAL A 98 -23.57 -15.78 -5.62
CA VAL A 98 -22.57 -16.58 -4.92
C VAL A 98 -23.03 -18.02 -4.73
N ARG A 99 -22.13 -18.97 -4.97
CA ARG A 99 -22.29 -20.38 -4.57
C ARG A 99 -21.53 -20.63 -3.28
N ARG A 100 -22.20 -21.15 -2.28
CA ARG A 100 -21.61 -21.49 -0.96
C ARG A 100 -21.76 -22.99 -0.72
N VAL A 101 -20.68 -23.61 -0.24
CA VAL A 101 -20.70 -25.02 0.13
C VAL A 101 -21.72 -25.23 1.25
N GLY A 102 -22.61 -26.23 1.09
CA GLY A 102 -23.71 -26.52 2.03
C GLY A 102 -25.04 -25.84 1.68
N GLU A 103 -25.04 -24.83 0.80
CA GLU A 103 -26.28 -24.20 0.34
C GLU A 103 -26.80 -24.85 -0.96
N LYS A 104 -28.09 -25.19 -0.99
CA LYS A 104 -28.73 -25.82 -2.16
C LYS A 104 -28.92 -24.86 -3.33
N LYS A 105 -29.10 -23.56 -3.04
CA LYS A 105 -29.34 -22.51 -4.02
C LYS A 105 -28.22 -21.51 -4.01
N ALA A 106 -28.01 -20.81 -5.12
CA ALA A 106 -27.19 -19.66 -5.16
C ALA A 106 -27.75 -18.54 -4.27
N LEU A 107 -26.86 -17.82 -3.61
CA LEU A 107 -27.18 -16.67 -2.77
C LEU A 107 -26.96 -15.38 -3.58
N THR A 108 -27.85 -14.41 -3.40
CA THR A 108 -27.72 -13.09 -4.03
C THR A 108 -27.45 -12.06 -2.96
N PHE A 109 -26.42 -11.22 -3.19
CA PHE A 109 -26.01 -10.14 -2.29
C PHE A 109 -26.04 -8.81 -3.04
N ASN A 110 -26.84 -7.86 -2.56
CA ASN A 110 -26.81 -6.47 -3.01
C ASN A 110 -25.90 -5.67 -2.07
N ILE A 111 -24.80 -5.16 -2.58
CA ILE A 111 -23.75 -4.53 -1.79
C ILE A 111 -23.51 -3.13 -2.33
N VAL A 112 -23.43 -2.14 -1.46
CA VAL A 112 -23.06 -0.77 -1.82
C VAL A 112 -21.55 -0.65 -1.72
N ARG A 113 -20.89 -0.16 -2.76
CA ARG A 113 -19.43 0.06 -2.78
C ARG A 113 -19.07 1.20 -1.83
N GLU A 114 -18.04 0.98 -1.05
CA GLU A 114 -17.45 1.98 -0.15
C GLU A 114 -15.97 2.16 -0.45
N ILE A 115 -15.35 3.12 0.23
CA ILE A 115 -13.89 3.28 0.20
C ILE A 115 -13.25 2.07 0.85
N ILE A 116 -12.37 1.40 0.11
CA ILE A 116 -11.53 0.32 0.61
C ILE A 116 -10.10 0.80 0.62
N GLU A 117 -9.51 0.90 1.82
CA GLU A 117 -8.12 1.30 1.98
C GLU A 117 -7.16 0.16 1.63
N ILE A 118 -6.15 0.49 0.84
CA ILE A 118 -5.04 -0.42 0.54
C ILE A 118 -4.12 -0.47 1.76
N GLN A 119 -3.99 -1.64 2.37
CA GLN A 119 -3.09 -1.84 3.50
C GLN A 119 -1.64 -1.94 3.00
N SER A 120 -0.97 -0.78 2.91
CA SER A 120 0.45 -0.71 2.52
C SER A 120 1.41 -1.04 3.67
N VAL A 121 0.92 -1.09 4.91
CA VAL A 121 1.72 -1.31 6.11
C VAL A 121 1.27 -2.56 6.85
N LYS A 122 2.22 -3.48 7.06
CA LYS A 122 2.04 -4.65 7.93
C LYS A 122 2.96 -4.51 9.14
N SER A 123 2.53 -4.99 10.31
CA SER A 123 3.36 -4.98 11.53
C SER A 123 3.23 -6.26 12.31
N ASP A 124 4.28 -6.61 13.01
CA ASP A 124 4.34 -7.75 13.91
C ASP A 124 5.26 -7.46 15.09
N LEU A 125 5.07 -8.16 16.20
CA LEU A 125 6.00 -8.16 17.32
C LEU A 125 6.83 -9.44 17.28
N LEU A 126 8.08 -9.31 16.85
CA LEU A 126 9.00 -10.44 16.75
C LEU A 126 9.53 -10.83 18.15
N GLU A 127 10.20 -11.98 18.21
CA GLU A 127 10.94 -12.42 19.41
C GLU A 127 11.87 -11.33 19.92
N LYS A 128 12.19 -11.36 21.23
CA LYS A 128 13.00 -10.34 21.93
C LYS A 128 12.40 -8.93 21.93
N ASN A 129 11.10 -8.80 21.69
CA ASN A 129 10.37 -7.53 21.68
C ASN A 129 10.90 -6.53 20.62
N ILE A 130 11.06 -7.00 19.41
CA ILE A 130 11.41 -6.18 18.23
C ILE A 130 10.12 -5.88 17.47
N GLY A 131 9.78 -4.62 17.31
CA GLY A 131 8.69 -4.17 16.45
C GLY A 131 9.10 -4.28 14.98
N TYR A 132 8.39 -5.08 14.20
CA TYR A 132 8.60 -5.20 12.77
C TYR A 132 7.51 -4.44 12.03
N ILE A 133 7.91 -3.60 11.08
CA ILE A 133 7.01 -2.80 10.25
C ILE A 133 7.47 -2.97 8.81
N ARG A 134 6.59 -3.50 7.95
CA ARG A 134 6.82 -3.61 6.51
C ARG A 134 5.97 -2.59 5.78
N LEU A 135 6.60 -1.74 4.99
CA LEU A 135 5.96 -0.81 4.06
C LEU A 135 6.16 -1.30 2.63
N THR A 136 5.08 -1.52 1.89
CA THR A 136 5.12 -2.06 0.52
C THR A 136 5.04 -1.00 -0.57
N SER A 137 4.46 0.17 -0.28
CA SER A 137 4.37 1.33 -1.19
C SER A 137 4.12 2.62 -0.40
N PHE A 138 4.39 3.77 -1.01
CA PHE A 138 4.16 5.09 -0.42
C PHE A 138 2.92 5.74 -1.06
N ASN A 139 1.73 5.42 -0.56
CA ASN A 139 0.46 6.05 -0.92
C ASN A 139 0.03 7.09 0.12
N GLU A 140 -1.07 7.81 -0.12
CA GLU A 140 -1.53 8.90 0.76
C GLU A 140 -1.75 8.48 2.22
N ASN A 141 -2.09 7.21 2.47
CA ASN A 141 -2.38 6.65 3.79
C ASN A 141 -1.17 6.05 4.51
N SER A 142 -0.02 5.89 3.83
CA SER A 142 1.13 5.14 4.34
C SER A 142 1.69 5.70 5.65
N SER A 143 1.83 7.02 5.77
CA SER A 143 2.32 7.64 7.01
C SER A 143 1.37 7.41 8.18
N THR A 144 0.07 7.59 7.98
CA THR A 144 -0.96 7.34 9.01
C THR A 144 -0.97 5.88 9.44
N GLN A 145 -0.87 4.95 8.49
CA GLN A 145 -0.80 3.52 8.79
C GLN A 145 0.46 3.17 9.61
N ILE A 146 1.65 3.70 9.25
CA ILE A 146 2.88 3.49 10.03
C ILE A 146 2.72 4.02 11.45
N GLU A 147 2.24 5.26 11.60
CA GLU A 147 2.05 5.88 12.92
C GLU A 147 1.12 5.05 13.80
N ASN A 148 0.00 4.58 13.26
CA ASN A 148 -0.95 3.74 13.97
C ASN A 148 -0.31 2.39 14.38
N LYS A 149 0.45 1.74 13.47
CA LYS A 149 1.14 0.49 13.78
C LYS A 149 2.21 0.65 14.86
N ILE A 150 2.96 1.76 14.85
CA ILE A 150 3.91 2.08 15.94
C ILE A 150 3.17 2.25 17.26
N LYS A 151 2.10 3.05 17.29
CA LYS A 151 1.28 3.25 18.48
C LYS A 151 0.72 1.95 19.05
N ASP A 152 0.25 1.05 18.17
CA ASP A 152 -0.27 -0.25 18.58
C ASP A 152 0.82 -1.16 19.17
N LEU A 153 2.00 -1.21 18.57
CA LEU A 153 3.14 -1.94 19.09
C LEU A 153 3.60 -1.39 20.45
N GLU A 154 3.60 -0.06 20.62
CA GLU A 154 3.99 0.61 21.88
C GLU A 154 3.01 0.37 23.04
N LYS A 155 1.73 0.08 22.75
CA LYS A 155 0.77 -0.31 23.82
C LYS A 155 1.26 -1.47 24.65
N ASN A 156 2.02 -2.38 24.08
CA ASN A 156 2.62 -3.51 24.79
C ASN A 156 3.79 -3.12 25.71
N LYS A 157 4.27 -1.87 25.70
CA LYS A 157 5.37 -1.31 26.51
C LYS A 157 6.65 -2.15 26.59
N LYS A 158 6.83 -3.12 25.69
CA LYS A 158 7.94 -4.07 25.69
C LYS A 158 8.88 -3.89 24.52
N VAL A 159 8.51 -3.11 23.50
CA VAL A 159 9.31 -2.93 22.29
C VAL A 159 10.62 -2.23 22.62
N LYS A 160 11.74 -2.86 22.26
CA LYS A 160 13.10 -2.38 22.55
C LYS A 160 13.79 -1.78 21.32
N ALA A 161 13.42 -2.27 20.14
CA ALA A 161 14.00 -1.87 18.86
C ALA A 161 12.98 -2.08 17.74
N TYR A 162 13.22 -1.46 16.58
CA TYR A 162 12.35 -1.56 15.43
C TYR A 162 13.11 -1.98 14.17
N ILE A 163 12.39 -2.68 13.29
CA ILE A 163 12.81 -2.98 11.93
C ILE A 163 11.78 -2.35 11.00
N LEU A 164 12.24 -1.44 10.12
CA LEU A 164 11.47 -0.93 8.99
C LEU A 164 11.90 -1.68 7.73
N ASP A 165 11.03 -2.49 7.18
CA ASP A 165 11.31 -3.29 5.98
C ASP A 165 10.77 -2.58 4.73
N LEU A 166 11.68 -2.10 3.91
CA LEU A 166 11.43 -1.44 2.63
C LEU A 166 11.84 -2.32 1.43
N ARG A 167 12.12 -3.59 1.63
CA ARG A 167 12.48 -4.51 0.54
C ARG A 167 11.32 -4.68 -0.43
N ASN A 168 11.61 -4.64 -1.73
CA ASN A 168 10.65 -4.71 -2.83
C ASN A 168 9.59 -3.59 -2.77
N ASN A 169 9.93 -2.45 -2.20
CA ASN A 169 9.09 -1.25 -2.19
C ASN A 169 9.60 -0.29 -3.28
N PRO A 170 8.89 -0.13 -4.41
CA PRO A 170 9.32 0.69 -5.54
C PRO A 170 9.24 2.19 -5.26
N GLY A 171 8.77 2.59 -4.08
CA GLY A 171 8.57 3.98 -3.71
C GLY A 171 7.10 4.41 -3.78
N GLY A 172 6.87 5.61 -4.27
CA GLY A 172 5.57 6.28 -4.37
C GLY A 172 5.69 7.77 -4.07
N LEU A 173 4.77 8.31 -3.30
CA LEU A 173 4.65 9.75 -3.05
C LEU A 173 5.83 10.32 -2.24
N LEU A 174 6.47 11.36 -2.80
CA LEU A 174 7.52 12.13 -2.12
C LEU A 174 7.04 12.70 -0.78
N SER A 175 5.81 13.21 -0.74
CA SER A 175 5.22 13.75 0.48
C SER A 175 5.15 12.73 1.62
N GLN A 176 4.91 11.46 1.29
CA GLN A 176 4.87 10.37 2.26
C GLN A 176 6.27 9.95 2.71
N ALA A 177 7.23 9.93 1.79
CA ALA A 177 8.64 9.69 2.16
C ALA A 177 9.13 10.72 3.17
N ILE A 178 8.82 12.01 2.93
CA ILE A 178 9.17 13.10 3.83
C ILE A 178 8.53 12.90 5.21
N LYS A 179 7.21 12.65 5.27
CA LYS A 179 6.50 12.42 6.54
C LYS A 179 7.03 11.22 7.30
N ILE A 180 7.31 10.12 6.59
CA ILE A 180 7.80 8.89 7.23
C ILE A 180 9.22 9.04 7.73
N ALA A 181 10.11 9.72 6.99
CA ALA A 181 11.44 10.05 7.48
C ALA A 181 11.40 10.98 8.69
N ASP A 182 10.49 11.97 8.67
CA ASP A 182 10.24 12.91 9.77
C ASP A 182 9.84 12.22 11.07
N PHE A 183 9.10 11.10 11.01
CA PHE A 183 8.74 10.32 12.20
C PHE A 183 9.91 9.80 13.01
N PHE A 184 11.08 9.70 12.42
CA PHE A 184 12.26 9.11 13.04
C PHE A 184 13.41 10.12 13.25
N LEU A 185 13.26 11.36 12.81
CA LEU A 185 14.30 12.40 12.87
C LEU A 185 13.83 13.56 13.74
N ASP A 186 14.73 14.12 14.53
CA ASP A 186 14.46 15.32 15.33
C ASP A 186 14.81 16.64 14.60
N ASN A 187 15.68 16.58 13.62
CA ASN A 187 16.12 17.75 12.84
C ASN A 187 16.92 17.32 11.60
N GLY A 188 17.27 18.28 10.77
CA GLY A 188 18.12 18.09 9.60
C GLY A 188 17.37 17.98 8.29
N GLU A 189 18.09 18.03 7.18
CA GLU A 189 17.52 17.93 5.83
C GLU A 189 17.15 16.47 5.53
N ILE A 190 15.89 16.24 5.14
CA ILE A 190 15.40 14.92 4.72
C ILE A 190 15.73 14.67 3.24
N VAL A 191 15.38 15.65 2.40
CA VAL A 191 15.58 15.56 0.94
C VAL A 191 15.60 16.96 0.34
N SER A 192 16.32 17.11 -0.76
CA SER A 192 16.28 18.31 -1.59
C SER A 192 16.09 17.96 -3.05
N THR A 193 15.45 18.88 -3.78
CA THR A 193 15.34 18.81 -5.24
C THR A 193 16.15 19.95 -5.86
N LYS A 194 16.85 19.64 -6.94
CA LYS A 194 17.55 20.63 -7.77
C LYS A 194 16.93 20.69 -9.15
N SER A 195 16.56 21.89 -9.58
CA SER A 195 16.00 22.13 -10.91
C SER A 195 16.98 22.93 -11.76
N ARG A 196 16.78 22.93 -13.08
CA ARG A 196 17.48 23.81 -14.00
C ARG A 196 17.34 25.28 -13.60
N LYS A 197 16.17 25.66 -13.10
CA LYS A 197 15.92 26.98 -12.51
C LYS A 197 16.12 26.88 -11.01
N THR A 198 17.13 27.57 -10.51
CA THR A 198 17.45 27.56 -9.07
C THR A 198 16.33 28.02 -8.16
N SER A 199 15.42 28.89 -8.66
CA SER A 199 14.22 29.33 -7.95
C SER A 199 13.19 28.20 -7.69
N GLU A 200 13.32 27.07 -8.37
CA GLU A 200 12.48 25.90 -8.20
C GLU A 200 13.09 24.84 -7.26
N ASN A 201 14.32 25.10 -6.77
CA ASN A 201 14.94 24.22 -5.79
C ASN A 201 14.14 24.20 -4.50
N ARG A 202 13.94 23.03 -3.95
CA ARG A 202 13.21 22.83 -2.69
C ARG A 202 14.02 21.97 -1.74
N LYS A 203 13.84 22.24 -0.45
CA LYS A 203 14.43 21.47 0.65
C LYS A 203 13.38 21.18 1.69
N TRP A 204 13.39 19.97 2.21
CA TRP A 204 12.51 19.55 3.29
C TRP A 204 13.34 19.12 4.48
N PHE A 205 12.96 19.60 5.65
CA PHE A 205 13.65 19.39 6.91
C PHE A 205 12.76 18.64 7.88
N ALA A 206 13.36 17.85 8.73
CA ALA A 206 12.67 17.17 9.82
C ALA A 206 12.23 18.18 10.88
N LYS A 207 11.10 17.88 11.50
CA LYS A 207 10.56 18.56 12.67
C LYS A 207 10.93 17.75 13.91
N SER A 208 11.06 18.42 15.05
CA SER A 208 11.34 17.72 16.30
C SER A 208 10.26 16.71 16.67
N GLY A 209 10.67 15.50 17.05
CA GLY A 209 9.80 14.46 17.57
C GLY A 209 10.00 13.08 16.99
N ASP A 210 11.02 12.34 17.43
CA ASP A 210 11.21 10.92 17.07
C ASP A 210 10.13 10.03 17.73
N LEU A 211 9.25 9.44 16.91
CA LEU A 211 8.18 8.55 17.39
C LEU A 211 8.68 7.32 18.16
N LEU A 212 9.91 6.90 17.92
CA LEU A 212 10.50 5.75 18.60
C LEU A 212 11.23 6.14 19.90
N ASN A 213 11.27 7.44 20.24
CA ASN A 213 11.96 7.95 21.43
C ASN A 213 13.42 7.45 21.55
N GLY A 214 14.16 7.50 20.46
CA GLY A 214 15.58 7.11 20.38
C GLY A 214 15.81 5.59 20.38
N LYS A 215 14.79 4.74 20.35
CA LYS A 215 14.97 3.29 20.24
C LYS A 215 15.71 2.94 18.94
N THR A 216 16.50 1.88 18.98
CA THR A 216 17.25 1.39 17.82
C THR A 216 16.32 1.11 16.65
N LEU A 217 16.69 1.62 15.48
CA LEU A 217 16.00 1.39 14.23
C LEU A 217 16.93 0.72 13.22
N LEU A 218 16.48 -0.38 12.63
CA LEU A 218 17.09 -1.06 11.50
C LEU A 218 16.20 -0.87 10.28
N VAL A 219 16.78 -0.51 9.14
CA VAL A 219 16.05 -0.41 7.87
C VAL A 219 16.57 -1.48 6.92
N LEU A 220 15.64 -2.30 6.39
CA LEU A 220 15.96 -3.33 5.40
C LEU A 220 15.67 -2.82 4.00
N ILE A 221 16.65 -2.94 3.11
CA ILE A 221 16.52 -2.59 1.69
C ILE A 221 17.04 -3.71 0.80
N ASN A 222 16.61 -3.71 -0.46
CA ASN A 222 17.17 -4.54 -1.52
C ASN A 222 17.05 -3.83 -2.88
N TYR A 223 17.43 -4.49 -3.97
CA TYR A 223 17.34 -3.93 -5.32
C TYR A 223 15.92 -3.46 -5.71
N GLY A 224 14.87 -4.03 -5.14
CA GLY A 224 13.49 -3.58 -5.34
C GLY A 224 13.11 -2.34 -4.53
N SER A 225 14.00 -1.81 -3.69
CA SER A 225 13.80 -0.56 -2.95
C SER A 225 14.21 0.61 -3.84
N ALA A 226 13.26 1.49 -4.18
CA ALA A 226 13.51 2.59 -5.11
C ALA A 226 12.83 3.90 -4.67
N SER A 227 13.30 5.04 -5.23
CA SER A 227 12.63 6.35 -5.11
C SER A 227 12.35 6.76 -3.64
N ALA A 228 11.08 6.85 -3.22
CA ALA A 228 10.67 7.20 -1.85
C ALA A 228 11.35 6.32 -0.78
N SER A 229 11.54 5.02 -1.06
CA SER A 229 12.27 4.12 -0.16
C SER A 229 13.72 4.53 0.02
N GLU A 230 14.37 5.00 -1.06
CA GLU A 230 15.76 5.48 -1.03
C GLU A 230 15.86 6.78 -0.28
N ILE A 231 14.87 7.68 -0.40
CA ILE A 231 14.81 8.93 0.36
C ILE A 231 14.77 8.63 1.86
N VAL A 232 13.87 7.76 2.30
CA VAL A 232 13.75 7.39 3.72
C VAL A 232 15.03 6.72 4.22
N ALA A 233 15.53 5.71 3.51
CA ALA A 233 16.74 4.99 3.91
C ALA A 233 17.97 5.91 3.92
N GLY A 234 18.12 6.77 2.91
CA GLY A 234 19.21 7.73 2.78
C GLY A 234 19.20 8.77 3.92
N ALA A 235 18.06 9.42 4.14
CA ALA A 235 17.92 10.39 5.22
C ALA A 235 18.26 9.78 6.59
N LEU A 236 17.69 8.61 6.91
CA LEU A 236 17.95 7.94 8.19
C LEU A 236 19.41 7.48 8.33
N LYS A 237 20.06 7.08 7.24
CA LYS A 237 21.49 6.73 7.20
C LYS A 237 22.36 7.96 7.45
N ASP A 238 22.15 9.05 6.70
CA ASP A 238 22.99 10.24 6.73
C ASP A 238 22.92 10.94 8.09
N HIS A 239 21.77 10.93 8.72
CA HIS A 239 21.59 11.40 10.10
C HIS A 239 22.01 10.38 11.17
N LYS A 240 22.57 9.23 10.78
CA LYS A 240 22.98 8.15 11.69
C LYS A 240 21.85 7.68 12.62
N ARG A 241 20.58 7.87 12.20
CA ARG A 241 19.41 7.49 13.00
C ARG A 241 19.11 6.00 12.90
N ALA A 242 19.42 5.37 11.77
CA ALA A 242 19.17 3.96 11.54
C ALA A 242 20.39 3.23 10.98
N ILE A 243 20.42 1.91 11.25
CA ILE A 243 21.34 0.97 10.61
C ILE A 243 20.66 0.47 9.34
N ILE A 244 21.29 0.68 8.18
CA ILE A 244 20.77 0.16 6.91
C ILE A 244 21.38 -1.20 6.64
N LEU A 245 20.55 -2.19 6.36
CA LEU A 245 20.98 -3.58 6.12
C LEU A 245 20.31 -4.14 4.87
N GLY A 246 21.03 -4.95 4.12
CA GLY A 246 20.54 -5.66 2.95
C GLY A 246 21.43 -5.47 1.72
N GLU A 247 20.84 -5.34 0.57
CA GLU A 247 21.49 -5.18 -0.72
C GLU A 247 21.43 -3.72 -1.19
N ASN A 248 22.16 -3.39 -2.25
CA ASN A 248 22.05 -2.09 -2.89
C ASN A 248 20.60 -1.87 -3.37
N SER A 249 20.13 -0.64 -3.19
CA SER A 249 18.84 -0.20 -3.73
C SER A 249 18.91 0.00 -5.24
N TYR A 250 17.80 0.35 -5.85
CA TYR A 250 17.66 0.54 -7.31
C TYR A 250 18.57 1.67 -7.85
N GLY A 251 18.73 2.76 -7.10
CA GLY A 251 19.55 3.91 -7.52
C GLY A 251 18.80 4.87 -8.43
N LYS A 252 17.54 5.16 -8.14
CA LYS A 252 16.72 6.13 -8.88
C LYS A 252 16.88 7.57 -8.39
N GLY A 253 17.43 7.77 -7.19
CA GLY A 253 17.58 9.07 -6.52
C GLY A 253 18.90 9.76 -6.79
#